data_527f8f29bdd0680ca5d1267589aad0da
#
_entry.id   527f8f29bdd0680ca5d1267589aad0da
#
_cell.length_a   1.000
_cell.length_b   1.000
_cell.length_c   1.000
_cell.angle_alpha   90.00
_cell.angle_beta   90.00
_cell.angle_gamma   90.00
#
_symmetry.space_group_name_H-M   'P 1'
#
loop_
_entity.id
_entity.type
_entity.pdbx_description
1 polymer ?
#
loop_
_entity_poly.entity_id
_entity_poly.type
_entity_poly.pdbx_seq_one_letter_code
_entity_poly.pdbx_strand_id
1 'polypeptide(L)'
;VRECAEQMINTGSRGLICLISSTGSLGTAGQINYASSKAAMSVMPKVITAEFFRKGLADKIRCVAIAPGYVGTDMVRNMNQKALDGILDNVPIQRLIEPEEVASLIAELYRNEALANDVFFIHGGLRLGSKG
;
A
#
# COMPACT_ATOMS: atom_id res chain seq x y z
N VAL A 1 -13.13 -4.13 -5.61
CA VAL A 1 -12.67 -3.32 -6.77
C VAL A 1 -13.78 -3.21 -7.82
N ARG A 2 -14.28 -4.32 -8.33
CA ARG A 2 -15.27 -4.33 -9.43
C ARG A 2 -16.50 -3.48 -9.12
N GLU A 3 -17.20 -3.76 -8.03
CA GLU A 3 -18.42 -3.06 -7.63
C GLU A 3 -18.21 -1.55 -7.46
N CYS A 4 -17.08 -1.16 -6.83
CA CYS A 4 -16.75 0.26 -6.67
C CYS A 4 -16.50 0.93 -8.03
N ALA A 5 -15.78 0.27 -8.93
CA ALA A 5 -15.52 0.79 -10.26
C ALA A 5 -16.83 0.92 -11.08
N GLU A 6 -17.69 -0.07 -11.05
CA GLU A 6 -19.00 -0.05 -11.72
C GLU A 6 -19.87 1.11 -11.18
N GLN A 7 -19.88 1.32 -9.86
CA GLN A 7 -20.62 2.43 -9.27
C GLN A 7 -20.07 3.79 -9.71
N MET A 8 -18.74 3.98 -9.69
CA MET A 8 -18.12 5.21 -10.18
C MET A 8 -18.45 5.48 -11.64
N ILE A 9 -18.42 4.45 -12.49
CA ILE A 9 -18.77 4.56 -13.91
C ILE A 9 -20.22 4.97 -14.07
N ASN A 10 -21.14 4.29 -13.39
CA ASN A 10 -22.59 4.52 -13.52
C ASN A 10 -23.03 5.89 -13.01
N THR A 11 -22.33 6.42 -12.00
CA THR A 11 -22.60 7.77 -11.45
C THR A 11 -21.82 8.89 -12.14
N GLY A 12 -20.87 8.53 -13.01
CA GLY A 12 -19.96 9.51 -13.63
C GLY A 12 -18.96 10.14 -12.64
N SER A 13 -18.78 9.52 -11.47
CA SER A 13 -17.93 10.07 -10.42
C SER A 13 -16.44 9.88 -10.75
N ARG A 14 -15.65 10.89 -10.34
CA ARG A 14 -14.18 10.72 -10.26
C ARG A 14 -13.82 9.99 -8.98
N GLY A 15 -12.81 9.13 -9.02
CA GLY A 15 -12.45 8.39 -7.82
C GLY A 15 -11.06 7.77 -7.83
N LEU A 16 -10.66 7.33 -6.64
CA LEU A 16 -9.43 6.60 -6.40
C LEU A 16 -9.75 5.25 -5.79
N ILE A 17 -9.23 4.20 -6.39
CA ILE A 17 -9.17 2.86 -5.81
C ILE A 17 -7.77 2.71 -5.19
N CYS A 18 -7.72 2.66 -3.86
CA CYS A 18 -6.47 2.48 -3.12
C CYS A 18 -6.42 1.09 -2.50
N LEU A 19 -5.48 0.28 -2.94
CA LEU A 19 -5.28 -1.08 -2.44
C LEU A 19 -4.23 -1.08 -1.33
N ILE A 20 -4.47 -1.85 -0.27
CA ILE A 20 -3.55 -1.93 0.87
C ILE A 20 -2.65 -3.16 0.70
N SER A 21 -1.47 -2.95 0.15
CA SER A 21 -0.42 -3.96 0.07
C SER A 21 0.43 -3.97 1.36
N SER A 22 1.70 -4.28 1.27
CA SER A 22 2.66 -4.30 2.36
C SER A 22 4.08 -4.30 1.79
N THR A 23 5.06 -3.85 2.56
CA THR A 23 6.48 -4.12 2.27
C THR A 23 6.78 -5.61 2.16
N GLY A 24 5.99 -6.45 2.84
CA GLY A 24 6.07 -7.92 2.73
C GLY A 24 5.79 -8.46 1.32
N SER A 25 5.21 -7.66 0.41
CA SER A 25 5.04 -7.99 -1.01
C SER A 25 6.37 -8.19 -1.75
N LEU A 26 7.46 -7.67 -1.22
CA LEU A 26 8.82 -7.84 -1.75
C LEU A 26 9.48 -9.15 -1.31
N GLY A 27 8.82 -9.89 -0.45
CA GLY A 27 9.28 -11.17 0.10
C GLY A 27 9.68 -11.06 1.57
N THR A 28 9.11 -11.94 2.39
CA THR A 28 9.47 -12.09 3.81
C THR A 28 9.62 -13.56 4.11
N ALA A 29 10.76 -13.96 4.62
CA ALA A 29 11.03 -15.34 4.96
C ALA A 29 9.96 -15.91 5.91
N GLY A 30 9.48 -17.12 5.62
CA GLY A 30 8.44 -17.79 6.40
C GLY A 30 7.00 -17.32 6.13
N GLN A 31 6.78 -16.34 5.24
CA GLN A 31 5.45 -15.76 4.98
C GLN A 31 5.03 -15.88 3.50
N ILE A 32 5.21 -17.04 2.88
CA ILE A 32 4.94 -17.22 1.45
C ILE A 32 3.50 -16.84 1.06
N ASN A 33 2.50 -17.24 1.86
CA ASN A 33 1.08 -16.93 1.59
C ASN A 33 0.82 -15.43 1.64
N TYR A 34 1.30 -14.78 2.70
CA TYR A 34 1.14 -13.33 2.89
C TYR A 34 1.88 -12.56 1.79
N ALA A 35 3.14 -12.85 1.58
CA ALA A 35 3.96 -12.19 0.57
C ALA A 35 3.35 -12.33 -0.83
N SER A 36 2.92 -13.54 -1.21
CA SER A 36 2.27 -13.79 -2.51
C SER A 36 0.98 -13.00 -2.67
N SER A 37 0.13 -12.96 -1.63
CA SER A 37 -1.13 -12.21 -1.68
C SER A 37 -0.89 -10.69 -1.82
N LYS A 38 0.08 -10.16 -1.09
CA LYS A 38 0.43 -8.73 -1.15
C LYS A 38 1.16 -8.34 -2.43
N ALA A 39 1.96 -9.24 -3.00
CA ALA A 39 2.54 -9.05 -4.33
C ALA A 39 1.46 -8.98 -5.42
N ALA A 40 0.44 -9.84 -5.35
CA ALA A 40 -0.70 -9.76 -6.25
C ALA A 40 -1.40 -8.40 -6.15
N MET A 41 -1.63 -7.89 -4.94
CA MET A 41 -2.21 -6.55 -4.74
C MET A 41 -1.33 -5.43 -5.30
N SER A 42 -0.02 -5.58 -5.26
CA SER A 42 0.93 -4.59 -5.77
C SER A 42 0.95 -4.51 -7.30
N VAL A 43 0.58 -5.57 -8.00
CA VAL A 43 0.52 -5.57 -9.47
C VAL A 43 -0.83 -5.06 -10.00
N MET A 44 -1.90 -5.15 -9.21
CA MET A 44 -3.26 -4.80 -9.63
C MET A 44 -3.41 -3.37 -10.16
N PRO A 45 -2.78 -2.32 -9.58
CA PRO A 45 -2.91 -0.97 -10.12
C PRO A 45 -2.54 -0.87 -11.59
N LYS A 46 -1.49 -1.56 -12.02
CA LYS A 46 -1.02 -1.55 -13.42
C LYS A 46 -2.03 -2.16 -14.36
N VAL A 47 -2.61 -3.30 -13.98
CA VAL A 47 -3.62 -4.00 -14.79
C VAL A 47 -4.90 -3.18 -14.86
N ILE A 48 -5.41 -2.72 -13.71
CA ILE A 48 -6.66 -1.97 -13.61
C ILE A 48 -6.55 -0.64 -14.37
N THR A 49 -5.46 0.08 -14.22
CA THR A 49 -5.24 1.34 -14.95
C THR A 49 -5.16 1.12 -16.45
N ALA A 50 -4.50 0.05 -16.90
CA ALA A 50 -4.45 -0.28 -18.33
C ALA A 50 -5.86 -0.59 -18.90
N GLU A 51 -6.71 -1.28 -18.13
CA GLU A 51 -8.10 -1.53 -18.54
C GLU A 51 -8.92 -0.24 -18.57
N PHE A 52 -8.78 0.63 -17.58
CA PHE A 52 -9.45 1.94 -17.58
C PHE A 52 -8.99 2.82 -18.72
N PHE A 53 -7.69 2.81 -19.03
CA PHE A 53 -7.15 3.57 -20.16
C PHE A 53 -7.76 3.10 -21.48
N ARG A 54 -7.84 1.79 -21.71
CA ARG A 54 -8.47 1.21 -22.91
C ARG A 54 -9.95 1.58 -23.06
N LYS A 55 -10.63 1.83 -21.94
CA LYS A 55 -12.07 2.18 -21.90
C LYS A 55 -12.31 3.69 -21.87
N GLY A 56 -11.26 4.53 -21.91
CA GLY A 56 -11.39 5.99 -21.81
C GLY A 56 -11.88 6.46 -20.44
N LEU A 57 -11.50 5.74 -19.37
CA LEU A 57 -11.93 6.02 -17.99
C LEU A 57 -10.79 6.43 -17.06
N ALA A 58 -9.53 6.31 -17.52
CA ALA A 58 -8.36 6.53 -16.68
C ALA A 58 -8.16 8.00 -16.25
N ASP A 59 -8.80 8.94 -16.92
CA ASP A 59 -8.86 10.35 -16.53
C ASP A 59 -9.82 10.61 -15.36
N LYS A 60 -10.73 9.67 -15.07
CA LYS A 60 -11.75 9.77 -14.04
C LYS A 60 -11.50 8.85 -12.86
N ILE A 61 -11.04 7.63 -13.11
CA ILE A 61 -10.86 6.60 -12.09
C ILE A 61 -9.40 6.16 -12.08
N ARG A 62 -8.74 6.40 -10.97
CA ARG A 62 -7.35 6.00 -10.75
C ARG A 62 -7.27 4.78 -9.84
N CYS A 63 -6.23 3.97 -10.00
CA CYS A 63 -5.92 2.87 -9.10
C CYS A 63 -4.48 2.98 -8.63
N VAL A 64 -4.26 2.85 -7.33
CA VAL A 64 -2.95 2.82 -6.69
C VAL A 64 -2.90 1.72 -5.65
N ALA A 65 -1.71 1.33 -5.23
CA ALA A 65 -1.51 0.57 -4.01
C ALA A 65 -0.61 1.34 -3.05
N ILE A 66 -0.82 1.16 -1.76
CA ILE A 66 0.13 1.58 -0.73
C ILE A 66 0.74 0.34 -0.08
N ALA A 67 2.01 0.43 0.25
CA ALA A 67 2.78 -0.65 0.88
C ALA A 67 3.39 -0.15 2.21
N PRO A 68 2.61 -0.23 3.31
CA PRO A 68 3.13 0.12 4.61
C PRO A 68 4.21 -0.87 5.09
N GLY A 69 5.14 -0.35 5.90
CA GLY A 69 6.02 -1.13 6.73
C GLY A 69 5.33 -1.52 8.04
N TYR A 70 6.05 -1.42 9.14
CA TYR A 70 5.48 -1.72 10.47
C TYR A 70 4.69 -0.52 11.00
N VAL A 71 3.37 -0.68 11.05
CA VAL A 71 2.44 0.34 11.54
C VAL A 71 2.13 0.09 13.00
N GLY A 72 2.11 1.15 13.81
CA GLY A 72 1.85 1.13 15.25
C GLY A 72 0.39 0.84 15.61
N THR A 73 -0.14 -0.27 15.12
CA THR A 73 -1.45 -0.79 15.52
C THR A 73 -1.34 -1.47 16.89
N ASP A 74 -2.48 -1.65 17.57
CA ASP A 74 -2.53 -2.34 18.85
C ASP A 74 -1.87 -3.73 18.81
N MET A 75 -2.04 -4.43 17.69
CA MET A 75 -1.42 -5.74 17.49
C MET A 75 0.12 -5.68 17.53
N VAL A 76 0.72 -4.67 16.90
CA VAL A 76 2.18 -4.49 16.88
C VAL A 76 2.68 -3.92 18.21
N ARG A 77 1.97 -2.95 18.79
CA ARG A 77 2.36 -2.33 20.07
C ARG A 77 2.28 -3.30 21.24
N ASN A 78 1.39 -4.29 21.17
CA ASN A 78 1.21 -5.33 22.21
C ASN A 78 2.15 -6.54 22.03
N MET A 79 3.07 -6.53 21.08
CA MET A 79 4.12 -7.53 20.97
C MET A 79 5.07 -7.45 22.18
N ASN A 80 5.77 -8.56 22.47
CA ASN A 80 6.81 -8.50 23.50
C ASN A 80 7.94 -7.55 23.08
N GLN A 81 8.57 -6.90 24.06
CA GLN A 81 9.57 -5.85 23.84
C GLN A 81 10.72 -6.32 22.93
N LYS A 82 11.22 -7.52 23.12
CA LYS A 82 12.32 -8.08 22.32
C LYS A 82 11.95 -8.19 20.83
N ALA A 83 10.70 -8.56 20.52
CA ALA A 83 10.22 -8.63 19.15
C ALA A 83 10.08 -7.22 18.54
N LEU A 84 9.59 -6.27 19.33
CA LEU A 84 9.46 -4.88 18.92
C LEU A 84 10.84 -4.25 18.65
N ASP A 85 11.80 -4.46 19.53
CA ASP A 85 13.17 -3.97 19.37
C ASP A 85 13.80 -4.55 18.09
N GLY A 86 13.61 -5.85 17.84
CA GLY A 86 14.08 -6.50 16.61
C GLY A 86 13.44 -5.95 15.33
N ILE A 87 12.22 -5.45 15.40
CA ILE A 87 11.57 -4.72 14.31
C ILE A 87 12.25 -3.37 14.11
N LEU A 88 12.39 -2.58 15.19
CA LEU A 88 12.90 -1.22 15.13
C LEU A 88 14.37 -1.18 14.68
N ASP A 89 15.16 -2.17 15.01
CA ASP A 89 16.56 -2.30 14.53
C ASP A 89 16.70 -2.31 13.01
N ASN A 90 15.61 -2.67 12.30
CA ASN A 90 15.59 -2.73 10.85
C ASN A 90 14.90 -1.50 10.21
N VAL A 91 14.34 -0.60 11.01
CA VAL A 91 13.65 0.61 10.53
C VAL A 91 14.52 1.85 10.75
N PRO A 92 15.06 2.46 9.68
CA PRO A 92 16.00 3.59 9.80
C PRO A 92 15.49 4.77 10.63
N ILE A 93 14.19 5.08 10.58
CA ILE A 93 13.61 6.16 11.42
C ILE A 93 13.42 5.77 12.88
N GLN A 94 13.80 4.55 13.29
CA GLN A 94 13.80 4.03 14.68
C GLN A 94 12.44 4.15 15.40
N ARG A 95 11.36 4.11 14.68
CA ARG A 95 10.00 4.07 15.22
C ARG A 95 9.03 3.36 14.26
N LEU A 96 7.87 3.00 14.77
CA LEU A 96 6.75 2.54 13.95
C LEU A 96 6.18 3.70 13.11
N ILE A 97 5.56 3.34 12.00
CA ILE A 97 4.74 4.27 11.24
C ILE A 97 3.41 4.45 11.99
N GLU A 98 2.97 5.69 12.15
CA GLU A 98 1.69 5.94 12.78
C GLU A 98 0.53 5.75 11.78
N PRO A 99 -0.64 5.24 12.22
CA PRO A 99 -1.81 5.09 11.36
C PRO A 99 -2.20 6.38 10.63
N GLU A 100 -2.01 7.52 11.30
CA GLU A 100 -2.29 8.86 10.77
C GLU A 100 -1.35 9.22 9.60
N GLU A 101 -0.12 8.72 9.61
CA GLU A 101 0.83 8.92 8.50
C GLU A 101 0.38 8.15 7.26
N VAL A 102 -0.16 6.93 7.46
CA VAL A 102 -0.76 6.16 6.37
C VAL A 102 -2.00 6.85 5.82
N ALA A 103 -2.88 7.35 6.69
CA ALA A 103 -4.06 8.11 6.29
C ALA A 103 -3.70 9.39 5.53
N SER A 104 -2.65 10.10 5.97
CA SER A 104 -2.14 11.29 5.30
C SER A 104 -1.65 10.98 3.88
N LEU A 105 -0.94 9.87 3.68
CA LEU A 105 -0.53 9.42 2.35
C LEU A 105 -1.75 9.15 1.46
N ILE A 106 -2.76 8.45 1.96
CA ILE A 106 -3.98 8.18 1.19
C ILE A 106 -4.68 9.48 0.79
N ALA A 107 -4.77 10.45 1.70
CA ALA A 107 -5.35 11.75 1.42
C ALA A 107 -4.57 12.51 0.33
N GLU A 108 -3.24 12.43 0.34
CA GLU A 108 -2.41 13.03 -0.71
C GLU A 108 -2.60 12.31 -2.06
N LEU A 109 -2.62 11.00 -2.07
CA LEU A 109 -2.89 10.21 -3.29
C LEU A 109 -4.27 10.53 -3.89
N TYR A 110 -5.24 10.84 -3.04
CA TYR A 110 -6.56 11.28 -3.51
C TYR A 110 -6.51 12.68 -4.13
N ARG A 111 -5.88 13.65 -3.47
CA ARG A 111 -5.79 15.05 -3.90
C ARG A 111 -4.93 15.25 -5.13
N ASN A 112 -3.79 14.56 -5.20
CA ASN A 112 -2.81 14.72 -6.27
C ASN A 112 -3.09 13.74 -7.41
N GLU A 113 -3.83 14.18 -8.39
CA GLU A 113 -4.29 13.34 -9.51
C GLU A 113 -3.15 12.83 -10.43
N ALA A 114 -1.96 13.42 -10.34
CA ALA A 114 -0.79 12.92 -11.06
C ALA A 114 -0.25 11.60 -10.49
N LEU A 115 -0.60 11.27 -9.26
CA LEU A 115 -0.20 10.02 -8.60
C LEU A 115 -1.18 8.90 -8.98
N ALA A 116 -0.76 8.03 -9.87
CA ALA A 116 -1.58 6.94 -10.38
C ALA A 116 -0.72 5.73 -10.80
N ASN A 117 -1.33 4.56 -10.89
CA ASN A 117 -0.74 3.35 -11.49
C ASN A 117 0.56 2.88 -10.83
N ASP A 118 0.72 3.10 -9.53
CA ASP A 118 1.96 2.73 -8.86
C ASP A 118 1.70 2.18 -7.45
N VAL A 119 2.78 1.70 -6.83
CA VAL A 119 2.82 1.27 -5.43
C VAL A 119 3.62 2.29 -4.63
N PHE A 120 2.98 2.90 -3.66
CA PHE A 120 3.58 3.91 -2.80
C PHE A 120 3.99 3.31 -1.46
N PHE A 121 5.29 3.30 -1.20
CA PHE A 121 5.82 2.75 0.04
C PHE A 121 5.81 3.80 1.15
N ILE A 122 5.37 3.37 2.34
CA ILE A 122 5.47 4.15 3.58
C ILE A 122 6.03 3.26 4.68
N HIS A 123 7.34 3.28 4.88
CA HIS A 123 8.01 2.27 5.69
C HIS A 123 9.21 2.78 6.50
N GLY A 124 9.42 4.10 6.55
CA GLY A 124 10.50 4.69 7.35
C GLY A 124 11.91 4.24 6.95
N GLY A 125 12.10 3.88 5.68
CA GLY A 125 13.38 3.42 5.16
C GLY A 125 13.66 1.92 5.36
N LEU A 126 12.67 1.12 5.82
CA LEU A 126 12.80 -0.32 6.03
C LEU A 126 13.43 -1.00 4.80
N ARG A 127 14.52 -1.73 5.01
CA ARG A 127 15.19 -2.53 4.00
C ARG A 127 14.84 -4.00 4.20
N LEU A 128 14.14 -4.60 3.25
CA LEU A 128 13.86 -6.03 3.24
C LEU A 128 15.05 -6.77 2.60
N GLY A 129 15.61 -7.75 3.32
CA GLY A 129 16.55 -8.72 2.76
C GLY A 129 18.02 -8.38 2.79
N SER A 130 18.45 -7.26 3.34
CA SER A 130 19.87 -7.00 3.57
C SER A 130 20.13 -6.50 4.99
N LYS A 131 20.76 -7.34 5.79
CA LYS A 131 21.68 -6.81 6.80
C LYS A 131 22.83 -6.21 5.99
N GLY A 132 22.71 -4.94 5.71
CA GLY A 132 23.76 -4.18 5.04
C GLY A 132 25.00 -4.14 5.85
#